data_7cfdef8ed42173975ec7ef9e658d6195
#
_entry.id   7cfdef8ed42173975ec7ef9e658d6195
#
_cell.length_a   1.000
_cell.length_b   1.000
_cell.length_c   1.000
_cell.angle_alpha   90.00
_cell.angle_beta   90.00
_cell.angle_gamma   90.00
#
_symmetry.space_group_name_H-M   'P 1'
#
loop_
_entity.id
_entity.type
_entity.pdbx_description
1 polymer ?
#
loop_
_entity_poly.entity_id
_entity_poly.type
_entity_poly.pdbx_seq_one_letter_code
_entity_poly.pdbx_strand_id
1 'polypeptide(L)'
;VRNTMDAKADIGIAYDGDTDRVLMCDGKGRIIDGDIMLWVIGRWLKSKGTLGSGVVATVMSNMVLEDLLAKEDIKVFRCGVGDRYVLDTMRKENSRLGGEQSGHLIALDYANTGDGLCSGLLFLRALSDLDEDISTLSDRFDRYPQVLKNLRIENKDRVLGSIKLKEAEENALNKLKGKG
;
A
#
# COMPACT_ATOMS: atom_id res chain seq x y z
N VAL A 1 9.28 -10.17 -13.44
CA VAL A 1 8.98 -11.54 -12.99
C VAL A 1 9.78 -12.56 -13.80
N ARG A 2 9.51 -12.69 -15.13
CA ARG A 2 10.14 -13.71 -15.96
C ARG A 2 11.67 -13.67 -15.88
N ASN A 3 12.27 -12.51 -16.08
CA ASN A 3 13.74 -12.35 -16.02
C ASN A 3 14.31 -12.73 -14.65
N THR A 4 13.60 -12.46 -13.56
CA THR A 4 14.00 -12.84 -12.18
C THR A 4 14.07 -14.34 -12.04
N MET A 5 13.04 -15.05 -12.51
CA MET A 5 12.96 -16.51 -12.45
C MET A 5 14.00 -17.17 -13.36
N ASP A 6 14.18 -16.67 -14.58
CA ASP A 6 15.17 -17.19 -15.55
C ASP A 6 16.60 -17.01 -15.03
N ALA A 7 16.87 -15.89 -14.35
CA ALA A 7 18.17 -15.60 -13.73
C ALA A 7 18.38 -16.33 -12.38
N LYS A 8 17.34 -16.99 -11.85
CA LYS A 8 17.34 -17.59 -10.50
C LYS A 8 17.74 -16.58 -9.41
N ALA A 9 17.31 -15.32 -9.60
CA ALA A 9 17.57 -14.26 -8.64
C ALA A 9 16.57 -14.33 -7.47
N ASP A 10 16.99 -13.96 -6.29
CA ASP A 10 16.14 -13.94 -5.10
C ASP A 10 15.09 -12.84 -5.16
N ILE A 11 15.42 -11.71 -5.82
CA ILE A 11 14.57 -10.53 -5.93
C ILE A 11 14.65 -9.95 -7.35
N GLY A 12 13.50 -9.59 -7.90
CA GLY A 12 13.38 -8.74 -9.07
C GLY A 12 12.84 -7.38 -8.70
N ILE A 13 13.39 -6.32 -9.30
CA ILE A 13 12.98 -4.93 -9.06
C ILE A 13 12.62 -4.30 -10.40
N ALA A 14 11.49 -3.59 -10.45
CA ALA A 14 11.04 -2.86 -11.61
C ALA A 14 10.58 -1.46 -11.21
N TYR A 15 11.01 -0.48 -11.97
CA TYR A 15 10.59 0.91 -11.86
C TYR A 15 9.73 1.29 -13.07
N ASP A 16 8.86 2.26 -12.90
CA ASP A 16 8.15 2.85 -14.03
C ASP A 16 8.98 3.93 -14.77
N GLY A 17 8.37 4.66 -15.70
CA GLY A 17 9.13 5.50 -16.65
C GLY A 17 9.85 6.69 -16.03
N ASP A 18 9.33 7.25 -14.95
CA ASP A 18 9.90 8.39 -14.22
C ASP A 18 10.43 8.01 -12.82
N THR A 19 10.40 6.70 -12.52
CA THR A 19 11.00 6.08 -11.33
C THR A 19 10.36 6.55 -10.01
N ASP A 20 9.14 7.08 -10.06
CA ASP A 20 8.39 7.48 -8.87
C ASP A 20 7.72 6.28 -8.17
N ARG A 21 7.63 5.12 -8.86
CA ARG A 21 7.08 3.85 -8.37
C ARG A 21 8.07 2.72 -8.49
N VAL A 22 7.94 1.77 -7.57
CA VAL A 22 8.67 0.51 -7.58
C VAL A 22 7.74 -0.66 -7.29
N LEU A 23 7.87 -1.72 -8.06
CA LEU A 23 7.31 -3.03 -7.76
C LEU A 23 8.44 -4.04 -7.73
N MET A 24 8.30 -5.04 -6.87
CA MET A 24 9.28 -6.11 -6.76
C MET A 24 8.63 -7.48 -6.99
N CYS A 25 9.43 -8.49 -7.15
CA CYS A 25 8.98 -9.87 -7.06
C CYS A 25 10.02 -10.72 -6.34
N ASP A 26 9.57 -11.79 -5.71
CA ASP A 26 10.46 -12.80 -5.15
C ASP A 26 10.97 -13.78 -6.22
N GLY A 27 11.88 -14.68 -5.83
CA GLY A 27 12.44 -15.70 -6.70
C GLY A 27 11.43 -16.72 -7.24
N LYS A 28 10.22 -16.78 -6.68
CA LYS A 28 9.08 -17.59 -7.16
C LYS A 28 8.19 -16.81 -8.14
N GLY A 29 8.50 -15.54 -8.39
CA GLY A 29 7.73 -14.66 -9.29
C GLY A 29 6.47 -14.05 -8.67
N ARG A 30 6.30 -14.10 -7.35
CA ARG A 30 5.17 -13.46 -6.67
C ARG A 30 5.44 -11.97 -6.49
N ILE A 31 4.44 -11.16 -6.81
CA ILE A 31 4.56 -9.71 -6.79
C ILE A 31 4.57 -9.19 -5.34
N ILE A 32 5.56 -8.37 -5.05
CA ILE A 32 5.66 -7.53 -3.86
C ILE A 32 5.29 -6.12 -4.29
N ASP A 33 4.05 -5.74 -4.00
CA ASP A 33 3.52 -4.42 -4.35
C ASP A 33 3.64 -3.41 -3.20
N GLY A 34 3.13 -2.20 -3.41
CA GLY A 34 3.20 -1.13 -2.44
C GLY A 34 2.56 -1.47 -1.09
N ASP A 35 1.51 -2.28 -1.05
CA ASP A 35 0.88 -2.69 0.21
C ASP A 35 1.82 -3.55 1.07
N ILE A 36 2.49 -4.54 0.45
CA ILE A 36 3.48 -5.37 1.14
C ILE A 36 4.68 -4.52 1.58
N MET A 37 5.11 -3.57 0.73
CA MET A 37 6.21 -2.68 1.07
C MET A 37 5.84 -1.76 2.24
N LEU A 38 4.64 -1.19 2.27
CA LEU A 38 4.13 -0.38 3.39
C LEU A 38 4.08 -1.19 4.70
N TRP A 39 3.65 -2.45 4.63
CA TRP A 39 3.63 -3.34 5.79
C TRP A 39 5.03 -3.56 6.37
N VAL A 40 6.00 -3.92 5.54
CA VAL A 40 7.37 -4.25 5.99
C VAL A 40 8.11 -2.99 6.46
N ILE A 41 8.08 -1.91 5.66
CA ILE A 41 8.75 -0.64 6.02
C ILE A 41 8.09 -0.03 7.27
N GLY A 42 6.76 -0.10 7.40
CA GLY A 42 6.03 0.39 8.58
C GLY A 42 6.49 -0.29 9.88
N ARG A 43 6.60 -1.61 9.87
CA ARG A 43 7.14 -2.41 10.99
C ARG A 43 8.58 -2.02 11.32
N TRP A 44 9.41 -1.88 10.30
CA TRP A 44 10.80 -1.48 10.48
C TRP A 44 10.92 -0.07 11.08
N LEU A 45 10.21 0.93 10.55
CA LEU A 45 10.21 2.28 11.11
C LEU A 45 9.67 2.32 12.56
N LYS A 46 8.64 1.50 12.87
CA LYS A 46 8.17 1.35 14.23
C LYS A 46 9.25 0.80 15.15
N SER A 47 9.98 -0.23 14.74
CA SER A 47 11.07 -0.81 15.54
C SER A 47 12.21 0.18 15.81
N LYS A 48 12.37 1.19 14.94
CA LYS A 48 13.33 2.30 15.11
C LYS A 48 12.74 3.49 15.89
N GLY A 49 11.45 3.48 16.21
CA GLY A 49 10.76 4.62 16.86
C GLY A 49 10.56 5.84 15.96
N THR A 50 10.64 5.68 14.64
CA THR A 50 10.60 6.78 13.65
C THR A 50 9.37 6.79 12.76
N LEU A 51 8.39 5.89 12.94
CA LEU A 51 7.20 5.81 12.10
C LEU A 51 6.24 7.01 12.25
N GLY A 52 6.24 7.65 13.42
CA GLY A 52 5.21 8.61 13.80
C GLY A 52 3.93 7.90 14.29
N SER A 53 2.77 8.43 13.93
CA SER A 53 1.47 7.92 14.45
C SER A 53 0.95 6.66 13.76
N GLY A 54 1.51 6.28 12.60
CA GLY A 54 1.07 5.14 11.83
C GLY A 54 1.45 5.24 10.35
N VAL A 55 0.78 4.46 9.51
CA VAL A 55 0.98 4.39 8.05
C VAL A 55 -0.21 5.02 7.33
N VAL A 56 0.02 5.79 6.27
CA VAL A 56 -1.03 6.29 5.39
C VAL A 56 -1.14 5.40 4.15
N ALA A 57 -2.35 4.97 3.83
CA ALA A 57 -2.64 4.18 2.63
C ALA A 57 -3.88 4.70 1.91
N THR A 58 -3.98 4.51 0.59
CA THR A 58 -5.17 4.91 -0.14
C THR A 58 -6.33 3.92 0.08
N VAL A 59 -7.54 4.32 -0.29
CA VAL A 59 -8.72 3.44 -0.29
C VAL A 59 -8.58 2.24 -1.24
N MET A 60 -7.58 2.24 -2.12
CA MET A 60 -7.28 1.13 -3.03
C MET A 60 -6.43 0.03 -2.40
N SER A 61 -5.73 0.31 -1.30
CA SER A 61 -4.94 -0.68 -0.57
C SER A 61 -5.82 -1.79 -0.01
N ASN A 62 -5.35 -3.03 -0.09
CA ASN A 62 -6.08 -4.18 0.40
C ASN A 62 -6.24 -4.12 1.93
N MET A 63 -7.40 -4.52 2.43
CA MET A 63 -7.72 -4.46 3.88
C MET A 63 -6.79 -5.31 4.74
N VAL A 64 -6.18 -6.34 4.19
CA VAL A 64 -5.20 -7.15 4.92
C VAL A 64 -4.03 -6.33 5.45
N LEU A 65 -3.69 -5.20 4.80
CA LEU A 65 -2.68 -4.28 5.28
C LEU A 65 -3.01 -3.74 6.68
N GLU A 66 -4.28 -3.35 6.92
CA GLU A 66 -4.73 -2.88 8.23
C GLU A 66 -4.66 -3.98 9.28
N ASP A 67 -5.13 -5.18 8.94
CA ASP A 67 -5.14 -6.31 9.87
C ASP A 67 -3.72 -6.73 10.27
N LEU A 68 -2.78 -6.71 9.33
CA LEU A 68 -1.39 -7.06 9.61
C LEU A 68 -0.69 -5.98 10.44
N LEU A 69 -0.90 -4.70 10.10
CA LEU A 69 -0.31 -3.59 10.85
C LEU A 69 -0.94 -3.45 12.25
N ALA A 70 -2.23 -3.73 12.39
CA ALA A 70 -2.91 -3.72 13.69
C ALA A 70 -2.34 -4.76 14.67
N LYS A 71 -1.89 -5.93 14.18
CA LYS A 71 -1.21 -6.94 15.01
C LYS A 71 0.11 -6.45 15.61
N GLU A 72 0.69 -5.43 14.99
CA GLU A 72 1.92 -4.77 15.42
C GLU A 72 1.63 -3.42 16.11
N ASP A 73 0.39 -3.14 16.51
CA ASP A 73 -0.07 -1.86 17.08
C ASP A 73 0.28 -0.66 16.17
N ILE A 74 0.20 -0.81 14.87
CA ILE A 74 0.40 0.25 13.89
C ILE A 74 -0.95 0.61 13.29
N LYS A 75 -1.33 1.88 13.44
CA LYS A 75 -2.56 2.41 12.86
C LYS A 75 -2.40 2.68 11.37
N VAL A 76 -3.44 2.40 10.58
CA VAL A 76 -3.53 2.81 9.18
C VAL A 76 -4.54 3.95 9.04
N PHE A 77 -4.14 5.02 8.33
CA PHE A 77 -4.99 6.14 7.99
C PHE A 77 -5.33 6.06 6.51
N ARG A 78 -6.60 5.96 6.17
CA ARG A 78 -7.07 5.90 4.79
C ARG A 78 -7.24 7.30 4.19
N CYS A 79 -6.85 7.45 2.92
CA CYS A 79 -7.05 8.67 2.15
C CYS A 79 -7.56 8.37 0.73
N GLY A 80 -7.94 9.40 0.00
CA GLY A 80 -8.25 9.30 -1.42
C GLY A 80 -7.05 8.88 -2.25
N VAL A 81 -7.29 8.41 -3.48
CA VAL A 81 -6.24 8.02 -4.43
C VAL A 81 -5.52 9.26 -4.95
N GLY A 82 -4.22 9.25 -4.93
CA GLY A 82 -3.32 10.30 -5.42
C GLY A 82 -2.28 10.71 -4.37
N ASP A 83 -1.06 10.93 -4.82
CA ASP A 83 0.12 11.30 -4.04
C ASP A 83 -0.11 12.49 -3.11
N ARG A 84 -0.79 13.52 -3.61
CA ARG A 84 -1.17 14.70 -2.84
C ARG A 84 -2.02 14.34 -1.61
N TYR A 85 -3.02 13.47 -1.77
CA TYR A 85 -3.88 13.07 -0.65
C TYR A 85 -3.12 12.23 0.37
N VAL A 86 -2.20 11.40 -0.10
CA VAL A 86 -1.30 10.65 0.77
C VAL A 86 -0.44 11.60 1.59
N LEU A 87 0.25 12.56 0.94
CA LEU A 87 1.14 13.50 1.60
C LEU A 87 0.39 14.43 2.58
N ASP A 88 -0.77 14.96 2.18
CA ASP A 88 -1.60 15.83 3.04
C ASP A 88 -2.07 15.06 4.29
N THR A 89 -2.48 13.80 4.14
CA THR A 89 -2.88 12.95 5.25
C THR A 89 -1.69 12.60 6.16
N MET A 90 -0.52 12.30 5.59
CA MET A 90 0.71 12.06 6.36
C MET A 90 1.06 13.25 7.26
N ARG A 91 0.97 14.46 6.72
CA ARG A 91 1.24 15.69 7.49
C ARG A 91 0.22 15.92 8.60
N LYS A 92 -1.07 15.76 8.26
CA LYS A 92 -2.17 15.93 9.20
C LYS A 92 -2.09 14.94 10.36
N GLU A 93 -1.82 13.68 10.06
CA GLU A 93 -1.80 12.61 11.05
C GLU A 93 -0.42 12.40 11.69
N ASN A 94 0.60 13.21 11.35
CA ASN A 94 1.99 13.05 11.82
C ASN A 94 2.57 11.66 11.50
N SER A 95 2.26 11.11 10.33
CA SER A 95 2.82 9.86 9.81
C SER A 95 4.10 10.13 9.02
N ARG A 96 5.07 9.24 9.11
CA ARG A 96 6.35 9.35 8.36
C ARG A 96 6.38 8.45 7.11
N LEU A 97 5.41 7.54 6.97
CA LEU A 97 5.30 6.60 5.85
C LEU A 97 3.88 6.61 5.28
N GLY A 98 3.77 6.70 3.98
CA GLY A 98 2.52 6.55 3.27
C GLY A 98 2.74 6.12 1.83
N GLY A 99 1.67 5.68 1.18
CA GLY A 99 1.78 5.26 -0.21
C GLY A 99 0.54 4.58 -0.77
N GLU A 100 0.75 4.00 -1.93
CA GLU A 100 -0.26 3.34 -2.74
C GLU A 100 0.14 1.92 -3.10
N GLN A 101 -0.83 1.05 -3.34
CA GLN A 101 -0.59 -0.30 -3.85
C GLN A 101 0.22 -0.31 -5.15
N SER A 102 0.11 0.74 -5.96
CA SER A 102 0.87 0.90 -7.22
C SER A 102 2.38 0.96 -7.05
N GLY A 103 2.89 1.06 -5.82
CA GLY A 103 4.32 1.17 -5.51
C GLY A 103 4.83 2.61 -5.41
N HIS A 104 3.93 3.62 -5.43
CA HIS A 104 4.27 5.00 -5.12
C HIS A 104 4.28 5.16 -3.59
N LEU A 105 5.47 5.22 -3.01
CA LEU A 105 5.65 5.34 -1.56
C LEU A 105 6.39 6.63 -1.21
N ILE A 106 5.96 7.26 -0.12
CA ILE A 106 6.55 8.46 0.46
C ILE A 106 7.07 8.12 1.85
N ALA A 107 8.37 8.32 2.06
CA ALA A 107 9.02 8.20 3.36
C ALA A 107 9.61 9.57 3.73
N LEU A 108 8.92 10.36 4.55
CA LEU A 108 9.20 11.79 4.78
C LEU A 108 10.58 12.09 5.34
N ASP A 109 11.25 11.14 5.98
CA ASP A 109 12.62 11.30 6.47
C ASP A 109 13.67 11.29 5.34
N TYR A 110 13.27 10.83 4.13
CA TYR A 110 14.14 10.67 2.98
C TYR A 110 13.70 11.54 1.79
N ALA A 111 12.39 11.55 1.47
CA ALA A 111 11.84 12.33 0.39
C ALA A 111 10.40 12.76 0.71
N ASN A 112 9.98 13.93 0.21
CA ASN A 112 8.62 14.47 0.36
C ASN A 112 7.70 14.15 -0.83
N THR A 113 8.11 13.24 -1.68
CA THR A 113 7.40 12.74 -2.86
C THR A 113 7.69 11.26 -3.02
N GLY A 114 6.95 10.56 -3.87
CA GLY A 114 7.27 9.19 -4.26
C GLY A 114 8.65 9.13 -4.93
N ASP A 115 9.43 8.17 -4.50
CA ASP A 115 10.75 7.87 -5.05
C ASP A 115 10.91 6.34 -5.01
N GLY A 116 10.81 5.71 -6.18
CA GLY A 116 10.86 4.27 -6.30
C GLY A 116 12.23 3.69 -5.92
N LEU A 117 13.33 4.37 -6.26
CA LEU A 117 14.66 3.91 -5.88
C LEU A 117 14.85 3.96 -4.36
N CYS A 118 14.52 5.08 -3.74
CA CYS A 118 14.58 5.25 -2.29
C CYS A 118 13.69 4.20 -1.59
N SER A 119 12.44 4.05 -2.03
CA SER A 119 11.47 3.10 -1.47
C SER A 119 11.95 1.66 -1.60
N GLY A 120 12.55 1.31 -2.74
CA GLY A 120 13.14 0.01 -2.96
C GLY A 120 14.29 -0.30 -2.02
N LEU A 121 15.21 0.66 -1.84
CA LEU A 121 16.34 0.51 -0.92
C LEU A 121 15.89 0.44 0.54
N LEU A 122 14.88 1.24 0.93
CA LEU A 122 14.29 1.18 2.27
C LEU A 122 13.63 -0.18 2.55
N PHE A 123 12.92 -0.73 1.57
CA PHE A 123 12.33 -2.06 1.70
C PHE A 123 13.38 -3.14 1.89
N LEU A 124 14.44 -3.16 1.07
CA LEU A 124 15.55 -4.10 1.19
C LEU A 124 16.26 -3.96 2.54
N ARG A 125 16.48 -2.72 2.99
CA ARG A 125 17.03 -2.45 4.32
C ARG A 125 16.13 -2.96 5.43
N ALA A 126 14.81 -2.73 5.31
CA ALA A 126 13.84 -3.21 6.29
C ALA A 126 13.84 -4.75 6.37
N LEU A 127 13.88 -5.45 5.23
CA LEU A 127 14.01 -6.91 5.22
C LEU A 127 15.24 -7.39 5.97
N SER A 128 16.39 -6.78 5.68
CA SER A 128 17.67 -7.13 6.34
C SER A 128 17.65 -6.88 7.85
N ASP A 129 17.16 -5.71 8.27
CA ASP A 129 17.15 -5.32 9.69
C ASP A 129 16.12 -6.12 10.52
N LEU A 130 15.03 -6.58 9.89
CA LEU A 130 13.98 -7.40 10.51
C LEU A 130 14.25 -8.92 10.40
N ASP A 131 15.33 -9.31 9.72
CA ASP A 131 15.63 -10.73 9.39
C ASP A 131 14.45 -11.42 8.67
N GLU A 132 13.83 -10.73 7.73
CA GLU A 132 12.66 -11.20 6.98
C GLU A 132 13.07 -11.81 5.64
N ASP A 133 12.53 -13.00 5.33
CA ASP A 133 12.69 -13.62 4.03
C ASP A 133 11.58 -13.16 3.08
N ILE A 134 11.96 -12.48 2.00
CA ILE A 134 11.01 -11.99 0.96
C ILE A 134 10.14 -13.13 0.41
N SER A 135 10.66 -14.36 0.36
CA SER A 135 9.93 -15.51 -0.14
C SER A 135 8.75 -15.94 0.72
N THR A 136 8.64 -15.44 1.95
CA THR A 136 7.56 -15.74 2.89
C THR A 136 6.51 -14.63 2.97
N LEU A 137 6.82 -13.43 2.50
CA LEU A 137 5.94 -12.26 2.64
C LEU A 137 4.60 -12.45 1.96
N SER A 138 4.60 -12.98 0.71
CA SER A 138 3.38 -13.21 -0.05
C SER A 138 2.45 -14.23 0.60
N ASP A 139 3.00 -15.22 1.31
CA ASP A 139 2.22 -16.23 2.03
C ASP A 139 1.58 -15.63 3.30
N ARG A 140 2.23 -14.67 3.91
CA ARG A 140 1.75 -13.97 5.11
C ARG A 140 0.78 -12.83 4.78
N PHE A 141 0.90 -12.26 3.57
CA PHE A 141 0.02 -11.20 3.08
C PHE A 141 -1.15 -11.79 2.29
N ASP A 142 -2.02 -12.53 2.98
CA ASP A 142 -3.19 -13.20 2.40
C ASP A 142 -4.29 -12.18 2.09
N ARG A 143 -4.39 -11.80 0.80
CA ARG A 143 -5.24 -10.69 0.34
C ARG A 143 -6.72 -11.06 0.42
N TYR A 144 -7.50 -10.14 0.95
CA TYR A 144 -8.94 -10.21 0.79
C TYR A 144 -9.31 -10.06 -0.69
N PRO A 145 -10.34 -10.80 -1.16
CA PRO A 145 -10.87 -10.63 -2.52
C PRO A 145 -11.29 -9.18 -2.75
N GLN A 146 -10.81 -8.59 -3.82
CA GLN A 146 -11.07 -7.19 -4.18
C GLN A 146 -11.51 -7.11 -5.64
N VAL A 147 -12.59 -6.36 -5.91
CA VAL A 147 -13.13 -6.19 -7.27
C VAL A 147 -13.27 -4.70 -7.57
N LEU A 148 -12.63 -4.26 -8.64
CA LEU A 148 -12.79 -2.90 -9.18
C LEU A 148 -13.62 -2.96 -10.47
N LYS A 149 -14.74 -2.21 -10.51
CA LYS A 149 -15.55 -2.02 -11.72
C LYS A 149 -15.61 -0.58 -12.13
N ASN A 150 -15.18 -0.28 -13.34
CA ASN A 150 -15.31 1.04 -13.96
C ASN A 150 -16.59 1.07 -14.80
N LEU A 151 -17.47 2.04 -14.54
CA LEU A 151 -18.69 2.26 -15.29
C LEU A 151 -18.58 3.59 -16.06
N ARG A 152 -18.89 3.55 -17.36
CA ARG A 152 -19.07 4.79 -18.12
C ARG A 152 -20.46 5.37 -17.81
N ILE A 153 -20.47 6.62 -17.36
CA ILE A 153 -21.70 7.37 -17.06
C ILE A 153 -21.64 8.72 -17.74
N GLU A 154 -22.77 9.17 -18.29
CA GLU A 154 -22.86 10.46 -19.01
C GLU A 154 -22.85 11.67 -18.06
N ASN A 155 -23.47 11.54 -16.88
CA ASN A 155 -23.56 12.61 -15.90
C ASN A 155 -23.19 12.09 -14.51
N LYS A 156 -21.95 12.36 -14.11
CA LYS A 156 -21.37 11.91 -12.84
C LYS A 156 -22.10 12.50 -11.64
N ASP A 157 -22.41 13.78 -11.66
CA ASP A 157 -23.01 14.48 -10.51
C ASP A 157 -24.44 14.00 -10.25
N ARG A 158 -25.21 13.74 -11.31
CA ARG A 158 -26.54 13.14 -11.19
C ARG A 158 -26.51 11.76 -10.57
N VAL A 159 -25.52 10.93 -10.93
CA VAL A 159 -25.41 9.58 -10.39
C VAL A 159 -24.97 9.63 -8.93
N LEU A 160 -23.91 10.39 -8.61
CA LEU A 160 -23.41 10.54 -7.24
C LEU A 160 -24.42 11.22 -6.30
N GLY A 161 -25.26 12.11 -6.82
CA GLY A 161 -26.36 12.75 -6.06
C GLY A 161 -27.61 11.86 -5.89
N SER A 162 -27.65 10.67 -6.49
CA SER A 162 -28.83 9.81 -6.47
C SER A 162 -29.08 9.20 -5.09
N ILE A 163 -30.31 9.36 -4.59
CA ILE A 163 -30.77 8.75 -3.33
C ILE A 163 -30.62 7.23 -3.40
N LYS A 164 -30.96 6.60 -4.53
CA LYS A 164 -30.84 5.15 -4.72
C LYS A 164 -29.40 4.64 -4.58
N LEU A 165 -28.41 5.43 -5.02
CA LEU A 165 -27.00 5.06 -4.87
C LEU A 165 -26.59 5.10 -3.39
N LYS A 166 -26.98 6.17 -2.68
CA LYS A 166 -26.68 6.31 -1.25
C LYS A 166 -27.33 5.20 -0.41
N GLU A 167 -28.60 4.88 -0.68
CA GLU A 167 -29.29 3.77 -0.01
C GLU A 167 -28.60 2.41 -0.30
N ALA A 168 -28.14 2.19 -1.54
CA ALA A 168 -27.43 0.97 -1.91
C ALA A 168 -26.06 0.87 -1.20
N GLU A 169 -25.34 2.00 -1.09
CA GLU A 169 -24.07 2.10 -0.38
C GLU A 169 -24.26 1.81 1.12
N GLU A 170 -25.22 2.48 1.76
CA GLU A 170 -25.55 2.24 3.18
C GLU A 170 -25.92 0.79 3.44
N ASN A 171 -26.74 0.18 2.58
CA ASN A 171 -27.13 -1.22 2.68
C ASN A 171 -25.91 -2.16 2.52
N ALA A 172 -24.96 -1.84 1.64
CA ALA A 172 -23.75 -2.62 1.46
C ALA A 172 -22.86 -2.51 2.70
N LEU A 173 -22.60 -1.30 3.21
CA LEU A 173 -21.81 -1.05 4.41
C LEU A 173 -22.37 -1.76 5.64
N ASN A 174 -23.71 -1.72 5.80
CA ASN A 174 -24.40 -2.43 6.90
C ASN A 174 -24.24 -3.95 6.82
N LYS A 175 -24.25 -4.52 5.60
CA LYS A 175 -24.01 -5.95 5.40
C LYS A 175 -22.57 -6.35 5.69
N LEU A 176 -21.62 -5.50 5.34
CA LEU A 176 -20.19 -5.75 5.55
C LEU A 176 -19.75 -5.59 7.01
N LYS A 177 -20.55 -4.89 7.84
CA LYS A 177 -20.28 -4.69 9.29
C LYS A 177 -18.86 -4.18 9.57
N GLY A 178 -18.38 -3.26 8.75
CA GLY A 178 -17.01 -2.73 8.84
C GLY A 178 -15.91 -3.64 8.26
N LYS A 179 -16.28 -4.67 7.52
CA LYS A 179 -15.36 -5.57 6.82
C LYS A 179 -15.44 -5.35 5.30
N GLY A 180 -15.09 -4.15 4.84
CA GLY A 180 -15.13 -3.83 3.42
C GLY A 180 -15.04 -2.35 3.16
#